data_30749bbf5d0067dc1968349c52370d45
#
_entry.id   30749bbf5d0067dc1968349c52370d45
#
_cell.length_a   1.000
_cell.length_b   1.000
_cell.length_c   1.000
_cell.angle_alpha   90.00
_cell.angle_beta   90.00
_cell.angle_gamma   90.00
#
_symmetry.space_group_name_H-M   'P 1'
#
loop_
_entity.id
_entity.type
_entity.pdbx_description
1 polymer ?
#
loop_
_entity_poly.entity_id
_entity_poly.type
_entity_poly.pdbx_seq_one_letter_code
_entity_poly.pdbx_strand_id
1 'polypeptide(L)'
;MKKYESVIIVKPNLSKNKFDEISKKIDNKINEVAKNINKQDYGQKTLAYEINQNKEGHYLVYQYELEENNNENVLCELQRFYRITDEILKYITVKC
;
A
#
# COMPACT_ATOMS: atom_id res chain seq x y z
N MET A 1 15.26 -6.67 -13.30
CA MET A 1 14.39 -6.11 -12.23
C MET A 1 13.32 -7.12 -11.84
N LYS A 2 12.97 -7.14 -10.58
CA LYS A 2 11.94 -8.03 -10.07
C LYS A 2 10.63 -7.28 -9.89
N LYS A 3 9.54 -7.92 -10.23
CA LYS A 3 8.19 -7.34 -10.14
C LYS A 3 7.51 -7.75 -8.85
N TYR A 4 6.85 -6.78 -8.23
CA TYR A 4 6.12 -6.98 -6.98
C TYR A 4 4.76 -6.33 -7.07
N GLU A 5 3.86 -6.82 -6.23
CA GLU A 5 2.52 -6.25 -6.09
C GLU A 5 2.23 -6.06 -4.61
N SER A 6 1.85 -4.85 -4.22
CA SER A 6 1.45 -4.53 -2.86
C SER A 6 -0.03 -4.21 -2.83
N VAL A 7 -0.77 -4.90 -1.98
CA VAL A 7 -2.18 -4.61 -1.71
C VAL A 7 -2.23 -3.91 -0.37
N ILE A 8 -2.77 -2.70 -0.35
CA ILE A 8 -2.83 -1.88 0.85
C ILE A 8 -4.29 -1.57 1.16
N ILE A 9 -4.71 -1.88 2.38
CA ILE A 9 -6.06 -1.60 2.84
C ILE A 9 -6.01 -0.43 3.79
N VAL A 10 -6.64 0.67 3.38
CA VAL A 10 -6.67 1.93 4.13
C VAL A 10 -7.99 2.02 4.91
N LYS A 11 -7.95 2.67 6.07
CA LYS A 11 -9.12 2.90 6.91
C LYS A 11 -10.30 3.44 6.11
N PRO A 12 -11.53 2.97 6.35
CA PRO A 12 -12.71 3.52 5.69
C PRO A 12 -13.14 4.82 6.34
N ASN A 13 -14.04 5.55 5.67
CA ASN A 13 -14.69 6.75 6.23
C ASN A 13 -13.75 7.90 6.54
N LEU A 14 -12.59 7.95 5.89
CA LEU A 14 -11.71 9.09 5.96
C LEU A 14 -12.28 10.22 5.10
N SER A 15 -12.04 11.48 5.51
CA SER A 15 -12.38 12.60 4.65
C SER A 15 -11.57 12.50 3.35
N LYS A 16 -12.08 13.09 2.29
CA LYS A 16 -11.39 13.09 1.00
C LYS A 16 -9.98 13.66 1.13
N ASN A 17 -9.85 14.77 1.87
CA ASN A 17 -8.54 15.40 2.06
C ASN A 17 -7.58 14.49 2.80
N LYS A 18 -8.05 13.81 3.82
CA LYS A 18 -7.22 12.89 4.59
C LYS A 18 -6.81 11.68 3.77
N PHE A 19 -7.75 11.11 3.02
CA PHE A 19 -7.46 9.98 2.13
C PHE A 19 -6.43 10.37 1.07
N ASP A 20 -6.61 11.54 0.44
CA ASP A 20 -5.67 12.02 -0.57
C ASP A 20 -4.27 12.20 0.01
N GLU A 21 -4.17 12.70 1.23
CA GLU A 21 -2.90 12.87 1.93
C GLU A 21 -2.21 11.52 2.14
N ILE A 22 -2.94 10.52 2.62
CA ILE A 22 -2.39 9.17 2.83
C ILE A 22 -1.99 8.53 1.51
N SER A 23 -2.83 8.65 0.49
CA SER A 23 -2.55 8.12 -0.84
C SER A 23 -1.27 8.73 -1.42
N LYS A 24 -1.09 10.04 -1.27
CA LYS A 24 0.12 10.71 -1.73
C LYS A 24 1.37 10.25 -0.98
N LYS A 25 1.26 10.03 0.32
CA LYS A 25 2.39 9.51 1.10
C LYS A 25 2.83 8.14 0.58
N ILE A 26 1.87 7.27 0.30
CA ILE A 26 2.16 5.94 -0.23
C ILE A 26 2.78 6.05 -1.62
N ASP A 27 2.18 6.87 -2.49
CA ASP A 27 2.70 7.09 -3.86
C ASP A 27 4.14 7.59 -3.82
N ASN A 28 4.41 8.59 -2.99
CA ASN A 28 5.74 9.18 -2.89
C ASN A 28 6.76 8.16 -2.39
N LYS A 29 6.38 7.35 -1.40
CA LYS A 29 7.29 6.36 -0.84
C LYS A 29 7.64 5.30 -1.87
N ILE A 30 6.66 4.81 -2.61
CA ILE A 30 6.90 3.80 -3.65
C ILE A 30 7.69 4.40 -4.80
N ASN A 31 7.36 5.63 -5.23
CA ASN A 31 8.09 6.32 -6.31
C ASN A 31 9.56 6.55 -5.95
N GLU A 32 9.85 6.75 -4.68
CA GLU A 32 11.22 6.97 -4.21
C GLU A 32 12.10 5.74 -4.41
N VAL A 33 11.54 4.54 -4.30
CA VAL A 33 12.31 3.29 -4.22
C VAL A 33 12.06 2.33 -5.38
N ALA A 34 11.02 2.55 -6.19
CA ALA A 34 10.62 1.61 -7.23
C ALA A 34 10.47 2.29 -8.59
N LYS A 35 10.36 1.46 -9.64
CA LYS A 35 10.20 1.91 -11.03
C LYS A 35 9.00 1.24 -11.67
N ASN A 36 8.52 1.82 -12.77
CA ASN A 36 7.42 1.27 -13.57
C ASN A 36 6.19 0.98 -12.72
N ILE A 37 5.79 1.97 -11.94
CA ILE A 37 4.71 1.84 -10.97
C ILE A 37 3.36 1.94 -11.67
N ASN A 38 2.49 0.97 -11.37
CA ASN A 38 1.10 0.97 -11.83
C ASN A 38 0.20 0.90 -10.60
N LYS A 39 -0.58 1.95 -10.38
CA LYS A 39 -1.49 2.04 -9.23
C LYS A 39 -2.92 1.81 -9.68
N GLN A 40 -3.66 1.00 -8.94
CA GLN A 40 -5.08 0.79 -9.15
C GLN A 40 -5.83 1.03 -7.85
N ASP A 41 -6.89 1.81 -7.92
CA ASP A 41 -7.75 2.12 -6.79
C ASP A 41 -9.06 1.34 -6.96
N TYR A 42 -9.25 0.31 -6.13
CA TYR A 42 -10.46 -0.52 -6.20
C TYR A 42 -11.60 0.00 -5.35
N GLY A 43 -11.40 1.11 -4.63
CA GLY A 43 -12.43 1.71 -3.83
C GLY A 43 -12.68 0.99 -2.51
N GLN A 44 -13.74 1.39 -1.83
CA GLN A 44 -14.10 0.81 -0.54
C GLN A 44 -14.83 -0.51 -0.73
N LYS A 45 -14.37 -1.54 -0.01
CA LYS A 45 -14.92 -2.89 -0.09
C LYS A 45 -15.13 -3.47 1.30
N THR A 46 -16.07 -4.41 1.39
CA THR A 46 -16.32 -5.14 2.62
C THR A 46 -15.18 -6.13 2.86
N LEU A 47 -14.62 -6.12 4.07
CA LEU A 47 -13.57 -7.05 4.45
C LEU A 47 -14.16 -8.43 4.76
N ALA A 48 -13.37 -9.47 4.53
CA ALA A 48 -13.78 -10.84 4.84
C ALA A 48 -14.00 -11.03 6.35
N TYR A 49 -13.26 -10.27 7.18
CA TYR A 49 -13.41 -10.24 8.62
C TYR A 49 -12.95 -8.87 9.13
N GLU A 50 -13.40 -8.51 10.32
CA GLU A 50 -13.05 -7.20 10.88
C GLU A 50 -11.55 -7.08 11.14
N ILE A 51 -11.03 -5.89 10.83
CA ILE A 51 -9.66 -5.50 11.15
C ILE A 51 -9.75 -4.22 12.00
N ASN A 52 -9.27 -4.27 13.23
CA ASN A 52 -9.31 -3.12 14.15
C ASN A 52 -10.72 -2.51 14.23
N GLN A 53 -11.75 -3.36 14.34
CA GLN A 53 -13.15 -2.96 14.42
C GLN A 53 -13.71 -2.33 13.15
N ASN A 54 -13.00 -2.46 12.03
CA ASN A 54 -13.47 -1.98 10.73
C ASN A 54 -13.96 -3.15 9.88
N LYS A 55 -15.17 -3.04 9.34
CA LYS A 55 -15.77 -4.06 8.48
C LYS A 55 -15.50 -3.80 7.01
N GLU A 56 -15.05 -2.59 6.68
CA GLU A 56 -14.77 -2.17 5.32
C GLU A 56 -13.37 -1.55 5.25
N GLY A 57 -12.83 -1.47 4.06
CA GLY A 57 -11.54 -0.82 3.84
C GLY A 57 -11.44 -0.34 2.40
N HIS A 58 -10.58 0.63 2.18
CA HIS A 58 -10.30 1.15 0.85
C HIS A 58 -9.09 0.42 0.28
N TYR A 59 -9.25 -0.28 -0.84
CA TYR A 59 -8.22 -1.12 -1.43
C TYR A 59 -7.42 -0.36 -2.46
N LEU A 60 -6.11 -0.29 -2.25
CA LEU A 60 -5.16 0.25 -3.22
C LEU A 60 -4.19 -0.86 -3.61
N VAL A 61 -3.96 -1.03 -4.90
CA VAL A 61 -3.03 -2.03 -5.41
C VAL A 61 -1.94 -1.33 -6.21
N TYR A 62 -0.69 -1.62 -5.86
CA TYR A 62 0.47 -1.06 -6.54
C TYR A 62 1.28 -2.20 -7.15
N GLN A 63 1.52 -2.13 -8.44
CA GLN A 63 2.46 -3.02 -9.13
C GLN A 63 3.71 -2.20 -9.45
N TYR A 64 4.87 -2.74 -9.17
CA TYR A 64 6.11 -2.01 -9.34
C TYR A 64 7.29 -2.94 -9.52
N GLU A 65 8.41 -2.39 -9.95
CA GLU A 65 9.64 -3.14 -10.15
C GLU A 65 10.73 -2.61 -9.25
N LEU A 66 11.53 -3.52 -8.68
CA LEU A 66 12.68 -3.19 -7.85
C LEU A 66 13.94 -3.75 -8.46
N GLU A 67 15.06 -3.05 -8.24
CA GLU A 67 16.36 -3.55 -8.64
C GLU A 67 16.76 -4.76 -7.79
N GLU A 68 17.37 -5.76 -8.43
CA GLU A 68 17.68 -7.02 -7.76
C GLU A 68 18.63 -6.86 -6.58
N ASN A 69 19.57 -5.93 -6.67
CA ASN A 69 20.61 -5.78 -5.67
C ASN A 69 20.11 -5.25 -4.31
N ASN A 70 18.98 -4.56 -4.29
CA ASN A 70 18.50 -3.88 -3.09
C ASN A 70 17.06 -4.24 -2.73
N ASN A 71 16.48 -5.26 -3.37
CA ASN A 71 15.07 -5.54 -3.20
C ASN A 71 14.67 -5.89 -1.77
N GLU A 72 15.50 -6.63 -1.03
CA GLU A 72 15.19 -7.01 0.34
C GLU A 72 15.15 -5.80 1.26
N ASN A 73 16.13 -4.91 1.16
CA ASN A 73 16.20 -3.70 1.97
C ASN A 73 15.03 -2.77 1.66
N VAL A 74 14.69 -2.64 0.38
CA VAL A 74 13.57 -1.80 -0.05
C VAL A 74 12.24 -2.35 0.46
N LEU A 75 12.04 -3.67 0.36
CA LEU A 75 10.82 -4.29 0.87
C LEU A 75 10.66 -4.12 2.37
N CYS A 76 11.75 -4.27 3.13
CA CYS A 76 11.73 -4.03 4.57
C CYS A 76 11.37 -2.58 4.88
N GLU A 77 11.91 -1.65 4.14
CA GLU A 77 11.61 -0.23 4.31
C GLU A 77 10.14 0.09 4.00
N LEU A 78 9.60 -0.47 2.94
CA LEU A 78 8.19 -0.29 2.60
C LEU A 78 7.28 -0.89 3.67
N GLN A 79 7.59 -2.08 4.16
CA GLN A 79 6.81 -2.72 5.21
C GLN A 79 6.83 -1.90 6.49
N ARG A 80 7.98 -1.35 6.85
CA ARG A 80 8.08 -0.46 8.02
C ARG A 80 7.19 0.77 7.83
N PHE A 81 7.23 1.38 6.65
CA PHE A 81 6.40 2.53 6.34
C PHE A 81 4.92 2.20 6.50
N TYR A 82 4.46 1.08 5.94
CA TYR A 82 3.07 0.67 6.07
C TYR A 82 2.68 0.44 7.52
N ARG A 83 3.56 -0.20 8.27
CA ARG A 83 3.29 -0.56 9.67
C ARG A 83 3.17 0.66 10.58
N ILE A 84 3.96 1.70 10.33
CA ILE A 84 3.92 2.92 11.16
C ILE A 84 2.84 3.91 10.72
N THR A 85 2.17 3.66 9.62
CA THR A 85 1.09 4.52 9.14
C THR A 85 -0.23 4.02 9.70
N ASP A 86 -0.78 4.77 10.66
CA ASP A 86 -1.97 4.34 11.41
C ASP A 86 -3.20 4.11 10.54
N GLU A 87 -3.31 4.84 9.44
CA GLU A 87 -4.44 4.73 8.51
C GLU A 87 -4.42 3.48 7.66
N ILE A 88 -3.29 2.77 7.61
CA ILE A 88 -3.19 1.51 6.88
C ILE A 88 -3.59 0.36 7.82
N LEU A 89 -4.70 -0.31 7.50
CA LEU A 89 -5.20 -1.42 8.30
C LEU A 89 -4.44 -2.71 8.06
N LYS A 90 -4.10 -2.96 6.80
CA LYS A 90 -3.41 -4.18 6.41
C LYS A 90 -2.64 -3.94 5.12
N TYR A 91 -1.55 -4.66 4.95
CA TYR A 91 -0.78 -4.62 3.73
C TYR A 91 -0.24 -6.01 3.42
N ILE A 92 -0.15 -6.34 2.14
CA ILE A 92 0.40 -7.60 1.66
C ILE A 92 1.24 -7.29 0.45
N THR A 93 2.47 -7.81 0.40
CA THR A 93 3.35 -7.67 -0.74
C THR A 93 3.69 -9.06 -1.26
N VAL A 94 3.48 -9.28 -2.55
CA VAL A 94 3.79 -10.54 -3.18
C VAL A 94 4.72 -10.29 -4.36
N LYS A 95 5.56 -11.28 -4.64
CA LYS A 95 6.44 -11.27 -5.80
C LYS A 95 5.71 -11.86 -6.99
N CYS A 96 5.74 -11.14 -8.08
CA CYS A 96 5.13 -11.61 -9.33
C CYS A 96 6.08 -12.50 -10.12
#